data_18da6b8597eab6a73ce715c52f76c9a4
#
_entry.id   18da6b8597eab6a73ce715c52f76c9a4
#
_cell.length_a   1.000
_cell.length_b   1.000
_cell.length_c   1.000
_cell.angle_alpha   90.00
_cell.angle_beta   90.00
_cell.angle_gamma   90.00
#
_symmetry.space_group_name_H-M   'P 1'
#
loop_
_entity.id
_entity.type
_entity.pdbx_description
1 polymer ?
#
loop_
_entity_poly.entity_id
_entity_poly.type
_entity_poly.pdbx_seq_one_letter_code
_entity_poly.pdbx_strand_id
1 'polypeptide(L)'
;MWAQKILVALLIGYAIASKVFQEAKVGDRVVLDLGRDVVTWKRVRDNNKEEYIKYCESGETEPRCKGFVTEDGEPATPTSKAHVEKDGKLIFDPFEATDAGLYSSPDQKPIERNEGGAVSAVLNTHIALTVKE
;
A
#
# COMPACT_ATOMS: atom_id res chain seq x y z
N MET A 1 -12.10 39.54 -4.62
CA MET A 1 -10.73 39.90 -4.96
C MET A 1 -9.71 39.23 -4.08
N TRP A 2 -9.85 39.29 -2.81
CA TRP A 2 -8.88 38.63 -1.94
C TRP A 2 -9.07 37.09 -1.92
N ALA A 3 -10.30 36.62 -2.08
CA ALA A 3 -10.61 35.22 -2.13
C ALA A 3 -9.91 34.51 -3.30
N GLN A 4 -9.69 35.20 -4.40
CA GLN A 4 -9.00 34.63 -5.55
C GLN A 4 -7.54 34.37 -5.27
N LYS A 5 -6.88 35.24 -4.54
CA LYS A 5 -5.48 35.05 -4.17
C LYS A 5 -5.28 33.88 -3.22
N ILE A 6 -6.24 33.66 -2.33
CA ILE A 6 -6.20 32.53 -1.40
C ILE A 6 -6.37 31.23 -2.14
N LEU A 7 -7.27 31.17 -3.12
CA LEU A 7 -7.48 29.98 -3.92
C LEU A 7 -6.24 29.57 -4.72
N VAL A 8 -5.53 30.54 -5.28
CA VAL A 8 -4.30 30.27 -6.01
C VAL A 8 -3.23 29.72 -5.07
N ALA A 9 -3.12 30.25 -3.87
CA ALA A 9 -2.15 29.76 -2.89
C ALA A 9 -2.46 28.32 -2.44
N LEU A 10 -3.73 27.94 -2.40
CA LEU A 10 -4.13 26.57 -2.04
C LEU A 10 -3.85 25.57 -3.15
N LEU A 11 -3.84 26.00 -4.40
CA LEU A 11 -3.54 25.12 -5.53
C LEU A 11 -2.05 24.88 -5.73
N ILE A 12 -1.22 25.71 -5.16
CA ILE A 12 0.23 25.57 -5.23
C ILE A 12 0.69 24.77 -4.02
N GLY A 13 1.29 23.67 -4.22
CA GLY A 13 1.91 22.95 -3.12
C GLY A 13 1.36 21.58 -2.85
N TYR A 14 0.56 21.10 -3.75
CA TYR A 14 0.12 19.73 -3.62
C TYR A 14 1.01 18.79 -4.39
N ALA A 15 2.05 18.34 -3.72
CA ALA A 15 2.67 17.08 -4.06
C ALA A 15 1.82 16.03 -3.38
N ILE A 16 0.92 15.40 -4.10
CA ILE A 16 -0.09 14.59 -3.46
C ILE A 16 0.27 13.13 -3.54
N ALA A 17 0.38 12.49 -2.37
CA ALA A 17 0.31 11.05 -2.27
C ALA A 17 -1.07 10.62 -2.76
N SER A 18 -1.10 9.76 -3.75
CA SER A 18 -2.34 9.21 -4.25
C SER A 18 -2.88 8.20 -3.22
N LYS A 19 -4.13 8.37 -2.82
CA LYS A 19 -4.78 7.48 -1.88
C LYS A 19 -6.03 6.89 -2.53
N VAL A 20 -6.09 5.57 -2.58
CA VAL A 20 -7.20 4.81 -3.13
C VAL A 20 -7.95 4.14 -2.00
N PHE A 21 -9.26 4.20 -2.02
CA PHE A 21 -10.10 3.51 -1.04
C PHE A 21 -10.66 2.26 -1.68
N GLN A 22 -10.50 1.13 -1.00
CA GLN A 22 -11.02 -0.14 -1.45
C GLN A 22 -11.79 -0.80 -0.29
N GLU A 23 -13.01 -1.23 -0.57
CA GLU A 23 -13.83 -1.93 0.42
C GLU A 23 -13.85 -3.41 0.10
N ALA A 24 -13.92 -4.24 1.14
CA ALA A 24 -14.00 -5.69 1.01
C ALA A 24 -14.89 -6.27 2.08
N LYS A 25 -15.54 -7.37 1.77
CA LYS A 25 -16.34 -8.11 2.73
C LYS A 25 -15.51 -9.20 3.38
N VAL A 26 -15.74 -9.43 4.67
CA VAL A 26 -15.11 -10.52 5.38
C VAL A 26 -15.48 -11.86 4.69
N GLY A 27 -14.45 -12.67 4.45
CA GLY A 27 -14.61 -13.94 3.76
C GLY A 27 -14.30 -13.92 2.27
N ASP A 28 -14.22 -12.73 1.67
CA ASP A 28 -13.94 -12.60 0.24
C ASP A 28 -12.46 -12.79 -0.07
N ARG A 29 -12.20 -13.15 -1.31
CA ARG A 29 -10.86 -13.10 -1.87
C ARG A 29 -10.63 -11.67 -2.34
N VAL A 30 -9.59 -11.04 -1.81
CA VAL A 30 -9.29 -9.64 -2.09
C VAL A 30 -7.93 -9.53 -2.78
N VAL A 31 -7.87 -8.73 -3.83
CA VAL A 31 -6.64 -8.49 -4.60
C VAL A 31 -6.30 -7.01 -4.54
N LEU A 32 -5.09 -6.70 -4.09
CA LEU A 32 -4.55 -5.35 -4.13
C LEU A 32 -3.44 -5.29 -5.18
N ASP A 33 -3.43 -4.23 -5.97
CA ASP A 33 -2.50 -4.08 -7.08
C ASP A 33 -1.89 -2.68 -7.08
N LEU A 34 -0.57 -2.61 -7.01
CA LEU A 34 0.19 -1.36 -7.11
C LEU A 34 1.19 -1.37 -8.27
N GLY A 35 1.07 -2.34 -9.18
CA GLY A 35 1.94 -2.45 -10.33
C GLY A 35 2.86 -3.66 -10.30
N ARG A 36 3.48 -3.94 -11.44
CA ARG A 36 4.27 -5.17 -11.65
C ARG A 36 5.60 -5.19 -10.93
N ASP A 37 6.14 -4.02 -10.62
CA ASP A 37 7.48 -3.93 -10.03
C ASP A 37 7.46 -4.08 -8.52
N VAL A 38 6.29 -4.29 -7.94
CA VAL A 38 6.14 -4.44 -6.50
C VAL A 38 6.48 -5.87 -6.10
N VAL A 39 7.42 -6.02 -5.21
CA VAL A 39 7.84 -7.30 -4.63
C VAL A 39 7.46 -7.34 -3.16
N THR A 40 7.62 -6.22 -2.47
CA THR A 40 7.36 -6.08 -1.04
C THR A 40 6.18 -5.16 -0.81
N TRP A 41 5.30 -5.57 0.08
CA TRP A 41 4.17 -4.77 0.54
C TRP A 41 4.37 -4.37 1.99
N LYS A 42 3.91 -3.18 2.30
CA LYS A 42 3.90 -2.64 3.66
C LYS A 42 2.47 -2.30 4.04
N ARG A 43 2.10 -2.58 5.28
CA ARG A 43 0.81 -2.14 5.81
C ARG A 43 0.94 -1.56 7.19
N VAL A 44 0.01 -0.66 7.52
CA VAL A 44 -0.16 -0.14 8.88
C VAL A 44 -1.61 -0.36 9.26
N ARG A 45 -1.82 -1.06 10.37
CA ARG A 45 -3.14 -1.29 10.94
C ARG A 45 -3.34 -0.39 12.15
N ASP A 46 -4.39 -0.61 12.93
CA ASP A 46 -4.75 0.24 14.08
C ASP A 46 -3.65 0.35 15.14
N ASN A 47 -2.74 -0.62 15.19
CA ASN A 47 -1.65 -0.62 16.16
C ASN A 47 -0.51 0.33 15.81
N ASN A 48 -0.58 1.03 14.69
CA ASN A 48 0.45 1.92 14.16
C ASN A 48 1.79 1.26 13.91
N LYS A 49 1.85 -0.06 13.86
CA LYS A 49 3.06 -0.80 13.53
C LYS A 49 3.13 -1.08 12.05
N GLU A 50 4.32 -0.94 11.48
CA GLU A 50 4.56 -1.30 10.10
C GLU A 50 4.76 -2.82 10.02
N GLU A 51 4.09 -3.44 9.06
CA GLU A 51 4.18 -4.87 8.80
C GLU A 51 4.49 -5.08 7.33
N TYR A 52 5.28 -6.11 7.03
CA TYR A 52 5.80 -6.36 5.69
C TYR A 52 5.56 -7.79 5.23
N ILE A 53 5.28 -7.95 3.95
CA ILE A 53 5.18 -9.24 3.27
C ILE A 53 5.81 -9.08 1.88
N LYS A 54 6.40 -10.15 1.35
CA LYS A 54 7.02 -10.06 0.02
C LYS A 54 6.76 -11.31 -0.80
N TYR A 55 6.91 -11.17 -2.12
CA TYR A 55 6.98 -12.30 -3.01
C TYR A 55 8.35 -12.97 -2.87
N CYS A 56 8.34 -14.28 -2.81
CA CYS A 56 9.57 -15.06 -2.72
C CYS A 56 9.61 -16.12 -3.81
N GLU A 57 10.79 -16.25 -4.40
CA GLU A 57 11.07 -17.36 -5.32
C GLU A 57 11.24 -18.63 -4.52
N SER A 58 11.15 -19.75 -5.24
CA SER A 58 11.40 -21.07 -4.65
C SER A 58 12.80 -21.11 -4.01
N GLY A 59 12.87 -21.54 -2.77
CA GLY A 59 14.13 -21.59 -2.03
C GLY A 59 14.41 -20.44 -1.11
N GLU A 60 13.68 -19.32 -1.23
CA GLU A 60 13.78 -18.23 -0.27
C GLU A 60 13.02 -18.60 1.02
N THR A 61 13.63 -18.32 2.17
CA THR A 61 13.08 -18.73 3.47
C THR A 61 12.93 -17.57 4.44
N GLU A 62 13.04 -16.34 3.98
CA GLU A 62 12.87 -15.17 4.85
C GLU A 62 11.48 -15.15 5.50
N PRO A 63 11.38 -14.59 6.73
CA PRO A 63 10.07 -14.51 7.39
C PRO A 63 8.98 -13.80 6.58
N ARG A 64 9.35 -12.78 5.81
CA ARG A 64 8.42 -12.04 4.95
C ARG A 64 7.79 -12.88 3.85
N CYS A 65 8.39 -14.02 3.55
CA CYS A 65 7.87 -14.94 2.54
C CYS A 65 6.62 -15.69 3.00
N LYS A 66 6.47 -15.85 4.29
CA LYS A 66 5.42 -16.69 4.87
C LYS A 66 4.17 -15.92 5.27
N GLY A 67 4.26 -14.61 5.37
CA GLY A 67 3.16 -13.76 5.78
C GLY A 67 3.66 -12.41 6.25
N PHE A 68 2.77 -11.60 6.78
CA PHE A 68 3.15 -10.31 7.32
C PHE A 68 3.97 -10.46 8.58
N VAL A 69 5.06 -9.69 8.67
CA VAL A 69 5.94 -9.64 9.83
C VAL A 69 6.18 -8.18 10.22
N THR A 70 6.50 -7.97 11.49
CA THR A 70 6.88 -6.65 11.99
C THR A 70 8.28 -6.27 11.49
N GLU A 71 8.71 -5.05 11.78
CA GLU A 71 10.07 -4.60 11.42
C GLU A 71 11.15 -5.48 12.03
N ASP A 72 10.87 -6.07 13.20
CA ASP A 72 11.81 -6.96 13.90
C ASP A 72 11.80 -8.38 13.35
N GLY A 73 10.97 -8.67 12.36
CA GLY A 73 10.88 -10.00 11.77
C GLY A 73 9.95 -10.95 12.50
N GLU A 74 9.22 -10.47 13.49
CA GLU A 74 8.24 -11.29 14.23
C GLU A 74 6.94 -11.42 13.43
N PRO A 75 6.25 -12.57 13.51
CA PRO A 75 4.95 -12.68 12.86
C PRO A 75 3.99 -11.61 13.33
N ALA A 76 3.29 -10.98 12.40
CA ALA A 76 2.28 -9.98 12.73
C ALA A 76 1.08 -10.66 13.41
N THR A 77 0.53 -10.01 14.41
CA THR A 77 -0.66 -10.50 15.12
C THR A 77 -1.76 -9.44 15.11
N PRO A 78 -3.00 -9.81 14.77
CA PRO A 78 -3.45 -11.10 14.26
C PRO A 78 -2.82 -11.45 12.91
N THR A 79 -2.67 -12.73 12.65
CA THR A 79 -2.13 -13.20 11.37
C THR A 79 -3.14 -13.01 10.25
N SER A 80 -2.64 -12.88 9.04
CA SER A 80 -3.46 -12.75 7.85
C SER A 80 -3.18 -13.91 6.90
N LYS A 81 -4.23 -14.37 6.21
CA LYS A 81 -4.06 -15.34 5.14
C LYS A 81 -3.81 -14.59 3.85
N ALA A 82 -2.56 -14.24 3.63
CA ALA A 82 -2.16 -13.38 2.53
C ALA A 82 -0.87 -13.87 1.89
N HIS A 83 -0.72 -13.59 0.62
CA HIS A 83 0.52 -13.85 -0.10
C HIS A 83 0.68 -12.85 -1.25
N VAL A 84 1.90 -12.69 -1.72
CA VAL A 84 2.22 -11.83 -2.86
C VAL A 84 2.49 -12.71 -4.07
N GLU A 85 1.81 -12.39 -5.17
CA GLU A 85 2.00 -13.11 -6.43
C GLU A 85 3.25 -12.62 -7.17
N LYS A 86 3.69 -13.39 -8.14
CA LYS A 86 4.85 -13.03 -8.95
C LYS A 86 4.69 -11.70 -9.68
N ASP A 87 3.47 -11.33 -10.03
CA ASP A 87 3.18 -10.05 -10.69
C ASP A 87 3.03 -8.88 -9.73
N GLY A 88 3.27 -9.10 -8.44
CA GLY A 88 3.25 -8.06 -7.42
C GLY A 88 1.92 -7.87 -6.71
N LYS A 89 0.88 -8.58 -7.09
CA LYS A 89 -0.42 -8.44 -6.44
C LYS A 89 -0.41 -9.07 -5.06
N LEU A 90 -1.03 -8.39 -4.12
CA LEU A 90 -1.24 -8.90 -2.76
C LEU A 90 -2.63 -9.52 -2.68
N ILE A 91 -2.70 -10.76 -2.29
CA ILE A 91 -3.93 -11.55 -2.24
C ILE A 91 -4.26 -11.89 -0.80
N PHE A 92 -5.51 -11.61 -0.40
CA PHE A 92 -6.09 -12.11 0.86
C PHE A 92 -7.11 -13.19 0.52
N ASP A 93 -7.01 -14.33 1.16
CA ASP A 93 -7.93 -15.43 0.87
C ASP A 93 -8.08 -16.35 2.09
N PRO A 94 -9.05 -16.09 2.97
CA PRO A 94 -10.05 -15.04 2.92
C PRO A 94 -9.59 -13.71 3.55
N PHE A 95 -10.28 -12.64 3.20
CA PHE A 95 -10.14 -11.36 3.87
C PHE A 95 -10.82 -11.41 5.24
N GLU A 96 -10.15 -10.88 6.25
CA GLU A 96 -10.69 -10.78 7.60
C GLU A 96 -10.77 -9.31 8.02
N ALA A 97 -11.64 -9.00 8.99
CA ALA A 97 -11.80 -7.62 9.46
C ALA A 97 -10.48 -7.03 9.97
N THR A 98 -9.65 -7.86 10.57
CA THR A 98 -8.33 -7.45 11.08
C THR A 98 -7.33 -7.13 9.98
N ASP A 99 -7.66 -7.43 8.72
CA ASP A 99 -6.81 -7.09 7.58
C ASP A 99 -7.01 -5.65 7.09
N ALA A 100 -8.02 -4.96 7.58
CA ALA A 100 -8.24 -3.56 7.24
C ALA A 100 -7.03 -2.71 7.66
N GLY A 101 -6.63 -1.78 6.82
CA GLY A 101 -5.49 -0.94 7.08
C GLY A 101 -5.03 -0.17 5.86
N LEU A 102 -3.89 0.47 5.99
CA LEU A 102 -3.28 1.26 4.92
C LEU A 102 -2.14 0.46 4.30
N TYR A 103 -2.27 0.20 3.01
CA TYR A 103 -1.33 -0.64 2.26
C TYR A 103 -0.55 0.18 1.24
N SER A 104 0.75 -0.09 1.14
CA SER A 104 1.64 0.57 0.19
C SER A 104 2.82 -0.35 -0.11
N SER A 105 3.71 0.10 -0.98
CA SER A 105 4.93 -0.65 -1.27
C SER A 105 6.15 0.26 -1.22
N PRO A 106 7.22 -0.17 -0.51
CA PRO A 106 8.48 0.56 -0.57
C PRO A 106 9.17 0.46 -1.93
N ASP A 107 8.75 -0.49 -2.78
CA ASP A 107 9.31 -0.66 -4.11
C ASP A 107 8.74 0.33 -5.12
N GLN A 108 7.63 0.96 -4.79
CA GLN A 108 6.98 1.91 -5.67
C GLN A 108 7.79 3.20 -5.70
N LYS A 109 8.23 3.60 -6.90
CA LYS A 109 9.04 4.81 -7.07
C LYS A 109 8.17 5.97 -7.48
N PRO A 110 8.47 7.20 -6.99
CA PRO A 110 7.78 8.39 -7.47
C PRO A 110 8.00 8.53 -8.98
N ILE A 111 6.94 8.89 -9.68
CA ILE A 111 7.02 9.16 -11.12
C ILE A 111 7.36 10.65 -11.27
N GLU A 112 8.52 10.94 -11.85
CA GLU A 112 8.92 12.30 -12.15
C GLU A 112 8.58 12.59 -13.60
N ARG A 113 7.86 13.67 -13.82
CA ARG A 113 7.60 14.18 -15.16
C ARG A 113 8.25 15.52 -15.33
N ASN A 114 9.02 15.61 -16.39
CA ASN A 114 9.75 16.81 -16.75
C ASN A 114 9.11 17.36 -18.02
N GLU A 115 8.15 18.24 -17.88
CA GLU A 115 7.47 18.86 -19.01
C GLU A 115 7.63 20.36 -18.94
N GLY A 116 8.21 20.95 -19.97
CA GLY A 116 8.33 22.41 -20.07
C GLY A 116 9.12 23.06 -18.94
N GLY A 117 10.06 22.35 -18.36
CA GLY A 117 10.86 22.86 -17.26
C GLY A 117 10.23 22.73 -15.88
N ALA A 118 9.04 22.19 -15.81
CA ALA A 118 8.37 21.93 -14.54
C ALA A 118 8.58 20.48 -14.14
N VAL A 119 8.97 20.25 -12.90
CA VAL A 119 9.11 18.91 -12.34
C VAL A 119 7.92 18.64 -11.45
N SER A 120 7.14 17.61 -11.79
CA SER A 120 6.07 17.13 -10.91
C SER A 120 6.40 15.71 -10.50
N ALA A 121 6.35 15.46 -9.19
CA ALA A 121 6.55 14.14 -8.63
C ALA A 121 5.22 13.62 -8.11
N VAL A 122 4.85 12.40 -8.52
CA VAL A 122 3.72 11.68 -7.95
C VAL A 122 4.29 10.76 -6.87
N LEU A 123 3.88 11.01 -5.64
CA LEU A 123 4.31 10.19 -4.51
C LEU A 123 3.62 8.82 -4.56
N ASN A 124 4.10 7.91 -3.70
CA ASN A 124 3.60 6.54 -3.67
C ASN A 124 2.10 6.48 -3.44
N THR A 125 1.46 5.56 -4.13
CA THR A 125 0.04 5.28 -3.95
C THR A 125 -0.17 4.46 -2.67
N HIS A 126 -1.18 4.84 -1.90
CA HIS A 126 -1.61 4.09 -0.72
C HIS A 126 -3.02 3.57 -0.95
N ILE A 127 -3.26 2.33 -0.55
CA ILE A 127 -4.59 1.73 -0.61
C ILE A 127 -5.13 1.64 0.81
N ALA A 128 -6.22 2.35 1.07
CA ALA A 128 -6.95 2.24 2.34
C ALA A 128 -7.98 1.13 2.17
N LEU A 129 -7.70 -0.04 2.74
CA LEU A 129 -8.56 -1.21 2.67
C LEU A 129 -9.48 -1.23 3.88
N THR A 130 -10.78 -1.17 3.63
CA THR A 130 -11.79 -1.09 4.68
C THR A 130 -12.78 -2.23 4.57
N VAL A 131 -13.45 -2.54 5.69
CA VAL A 131 -14.48 -3.57 5.73
C VAL A 131 -15.78 -2.99 5.22
N LYS A 132 -16.39 -3.70 4.28
CA LYS A 132 -17.73 -3.38 3.79
C LYS A 132 -18.76 -4.13 4.63
N GLU A 133 -19.66 -3.39 5.21
CA GLU A 133 -20.74 -3.98 5.99
C GLU A 133 -21.98 -4.28 5.16
#